data_20a4a3b5e02a9daf84cb3ab38c94a6ca
#
_entry.id   20a4a3b5e02a9daf84cb3ab38c94a6ca
#
_cell.length_a   1.000
_cell.length_b   1.000
_cell.length_c   1.000
_cell.angle_alpha   90.00
_cell.angle_beta   90.00
_cell.angle_gamma   90.00
#
_symmetry.space_group_name_H-M   'P 1'
#
loop_
_entity.id
_entity.type
_entity.pdbx_description
1 polymer ?
#
loop_
_entity_poly.entity_id
_entity_poly.type
_entity_poly.pdbx_seq_one_letter_code
_entity_poly.pdbx_strand_id
1 'polypeptide(L)'
;MNETQLENLCLDWFLENGWEVVHGIDIAPDSSNPLRKDYKQILIEADLQAGFERLNPHLPVSCFEQVLQKLNQPESLDLVTNNRAFHRMLLEGVPVTYKKQDDWVHDHAFLVDFNHVHQNRFVAVNQFTILGTKQPRRPDIICFINGIPFAVLELKSPTDENADIWDAFNQLQTYKEEISDLFVFNEALVVSDGVTARVGSLTANQERFLPWRTIKNEDDKPALEWELETVIRGFFDRELFLDYIRFFVLFETDGEKTIKKIAGYHQFHAVREAVQATIAAANPNGDKKAGVVWHTQGSGKSISMCCYAGKLLQQPAMHNPTLLIVTDRNDLDGQLFETFSNAQELLKQTPVQANNRDELRKFLAERESGGIIFTTVQKFALLEGESEHPLLNGRHNIVVMSDEAHRSQYGLKAKLGNDGTYKFGYAKHMRDALKNAAFIGFTGTPISSEDKDTRAVFGDYVSIYDIQDAV
;
A
#
# COMPACT_ATOMS: atom_id res chain seq x y z
N MET A 1 33.33 11.03 -1.85
CA MET A 1 32.22 12.01 -2.04
C MET A 1 31.76 12.44 -0.66
N ASN A 2 31.66 13.75 -0.42
CA ASN A 2 31.13 14.24 0.85
C ASN A 2 29.60 14.32 0.82
N GLU A 3 28.96 14.57 1.97
CA GLU A 3 27.50 14.62 2.12
C GLU A 3 26.84 15.64 1.19
N THR A 4 27.40 16.85 1.08
CA THR A 4 26.89 17.88 0.15
C THR A 4 26.96 17.45 -1.33
N GLN A 5 28.00 16.72 -1.72
CA GLN A 5 28.09 16.20 -3.09
C GLN A 5 27.08 15.10 -3.35
N LEU A 6 26.83 14.24 -2.36
CA LEU A 6 25.80 13.20 -2.43
C LEU A 6 24.40 13.83 -2.52
N GLU A 7 24.14 14.86 -1.70
CA GLU A 7 22.88 15.60 -1.72
C GLU A 7 22.62 16.23 -3.11
N ASN A 8 23.61 16.89 -3.70
CA ASN A 8 23.47 17.48 -5.04
C ASN A 8 23.21 16.40 -6.11
N LEU A 9 23.92 15.27 -6.04
CA LEU A 9 23.69 14.15 -6.96
C LEU A 9 22.27 13.57 -6.81
N CYS A 10 21.78 13.47 -5.59
CA CYS A 10 20.43 13.05 -5.29
C CYS A 10 19.39 14.01 -5.92
N LEU A 11 19.62 15.32 -5.84
CA LEU A 11 18.76 16.33 -6.48
C LEU A 11 18.77 16.22 -8.01
N ASP A 12 19.93 15.95 -8.62
CA ASP A 12 20.04 15.72 -10.07
C ASP A 12 19.20 14.51 -10.49
N TRP A 13 19.25 13.40 -9.74
CA TRP A 13 18.41 12.24 -10.03
C TRP A 13 16.90 12.52 -9.86
N PHE A 14 16.51 13.33 -8.87
CA PHE A 14 15.13 13.78 -8.74
C PHE A 14 14.69 14.60 -9.96
N LEU A 15 15.53 15.53 -10.42
CA LEU A 15 15.25 16.34 -11.59
C LEU A 15 15.09 15.47 -12.85
N GLU A 16 16.00 14.51 -13.07
CA GLU A 16 15.92 13.54 -14.17
C GLU A 16 14.66 12.65 -14.07
N ASN A 17 14.19 12.37 -12.87
CA ASN A 17 12.97 11.61 -12.61
C ASN A 17 11.68 12.47 -12.70
N GLY A 18 11.82 13.73 -13.14
CA GLY A 18 10.73 14.65 -13.44
C GLY A 18 10.14 15.39 -12.23
N TRP A 19 10.87 15.44 -11.12
CA TRP A 19 10.58 16.32 -10.00
C TRP A 19 11.17 17.71 -10.26
N GLU A 20 10.54 18.73 -9.69
CA GLU A 20 11.20 20.04 -9.57
C GLU A 20 12.17 20.00 -8.39
N VAL A 21 13.24 20.76 -8.46
CA VAL A 21 14.23 20.90 -7.39
C VAL A 21 14.26 22.34 -6.92
N VAL A 22 14.16 22.52 -5.61
CA VAL A 22 14.20 23.86 -4.96
C VAL A 22 15.14 23.80 -3.76
N HIS A 23 15.98 24.82 -3.61
CA HIS A 23 16.82 24.92 -2.44
C HIS A 23 16.05 25.59 -1.28
N GLY A 24 16.07 24.98 -0.10
CA GLY A 24 15.32 25.44 1.06
C GLY A 24 15.70 26.86 1.49
N ILE A 25 16.94 27.29 1.22
CA ILE A 25 17.40 28.65 1.49
C ILE A 25 16.69 29.68 0.59
N ASP A 26 16.35 29.33 -0.64
CA ASP A 26 15.73 30.25 -1.61
C ASP A 26 14.26 30.56 -1.27
N ILE A 27 13.61 29.65 -0.53
CA ILE A 27 12.22 29.76 -0.09
C ILE A 27 12.06 30.03 1.42
N ALA A 28 13.19 30.27 2.11
CA ALA A 28 13.20 30.57 3.54
C ALA A 28 12.48 31.89 3.85
N PRO A 29 11.97 32.09 5.08
CA PRO A 29 11.24 33.31 5.47
C PRO A 29 12.03 34.62 5.28
N ASP A 30 13.35 34.55 5.36
CA ASP A 30 14.29 35.66 5.21
C ASP A 30 14.98 35.72 3.85
N SER A 31 14.54 34.88 2.90
CA SER A 31 15.03 34.90 1.51
C SER A 31 14.46 36.06 0.70
N SER A 32 15.00 36.27 -0.50
CA SER A 32 14.48 37.25 -1.46
C SER A 32 13.11 36.89 -2.05
N ASN A 33 12.73 35.62 -2.02
CA ASN A 33 11.46 35.09 -2.53
C ASN A 33 10.84 34.08 -1.56
N PRO A 34 10.40 34.54 -0.36
CA PRO A 34 9.95 33.63 0.68
C PRO A 34 8.63 32.95 0.30
N LEU A 35 8.57 31.63 0.44
CA LEU A 35 7.33 30.86 0.31
C LEU A 35 6.75 30.46 1.67
N ARG A 36 7.42 30.80 2.77
CA ARG A 36 7.01 30.55 4.14
C ARG A 36 7.03 31.83 4.96
N LYS A 37 6.06 31.97 5.87
CA LYS A 37 5.92 33.14 6.77
C LYS A 37 6.94 33.13 7.90
N ASP A 38 7.26 31.93 8.40
CA ASP A 38 8.26 31.70 9.45
C ASP A 38 8.86 30.28 9.33
N TYR A 39 9.87 30.00 10.15
CA TYR A 39 10.57 28.71 10.16
C TYR A 39 9.79 27.58 10.85
N LYS A 40 8.63 27.80 11.42
CA LYS A 40 7.72 26.75 11.94
C LYS A 40 6.75 26.24 10.90
N GLN A 41 6.51 27.05 9.86
CA GLN A 41 5.60 26.65 8.79
C GLN A 41 6.17 25.48 7.99
N ILE A 42 5.45 24.35 8.01
CA ILE A 42 5.82 23.12 7.33
C ILE A 42 5.26 23.09 5.90
N LEU A 43 3.99 23.47 5.72
CA LEU A 43 3.31 23.47 4.44
C LEU A 43 3.78 24.65 3.56
N ILE A 44 3.98 24.39 2.27
CA ILE A 44 4.17 25.46 1.26
C ILE A 44 2.78 25.88 0.81
N GLU A 45 2.20 26.85 1.52
CA GLU A 45 0.78 27.26 1.37
C GLU A 45 0.44 27.68 -0.07
N ALA A 46 1.36 28.35 -0.77
CA ALA A 46 1.13 28.78 -2.15
C ALA A 46 0.93 27.59 -3.10
N ASP A 47 1.75 26.56 -2.95
CA ASP A 47 1.64 25.33 -3.75
C ASP A 47 0.39 24.52 -3.38
N LEU A 48 0.06 24.49 -2.08
CA LEU A 48 -1.14 23.83 -1.59
C LEU A 48 -2.40 24.53 -2.13
N GLN A 49 -2.44 25.85 -2.13
CA GLN A 49 -3.55 26.61 -2.70
C GLN A 49 -3.69 26.36 -4.20
N ALA A 50 -2.59 26.45 -4.95
CA ALA A 50 -2.60 26.18 -6.38
C ALA A 50 -3.04 24.75 -6.69
N GLY A 51 -2.61 23.77 -5.88
CA GLY A 51 -3.08 22.38 -5.93
C GLY A 51 -4.58 22.26 -5.65
N PHE A 52 -5.06 22.90 -4.56
CA PHE A 52 -6.48 22.91 -4.22
C PHE A 52 -7.35 23.45 -5.34
N GLU A 53 -7.02 24.60 -5.92
CA GLU A 53 -7.80 25.25 -6.99
C GLU A 53 -7.83 24.36 -8.26
N ARG A 54 -6.72 23.71 -8.58
CA ARG A 54 -6.61 22.82 -9.75
C ARG A 54 -7.40 21.52 -9.58
N LEU A 55 -7.32 20.91 -8.40
CA LEU A 55 -7.92 19.60 -8.13
C LEU A 55 -9.41 19.70 -7.76
N ASN A 56 -9.85 20.86 -7.27
CA ASN A 56 -11.22 21.04 -6.76
C ASN A 56 -11.93 22.25 -7.43
N PRO A 57 -12.01 22.31 -8.77
CA PRO A 57 -12.59 23.47 -9.47
C PRO A 57 -14.07 23.71 -9.18
N HIS A 58 -14.75 22.74 -8.56
CA HIS A 58 -16.15 22.82 -8.16
C HIS A 58 -16.35 23.44 -6.78
N LEU A 59 -15.29 23.52 -5.96
CA LEU A 59 -15.36 24.07 -4.61
C LEU A 59 -15.09 25.59 -4.60
N PRO A 60 -15.79 26.34 -3.75
CA PRO A 60 -15.44 27.74 -3.48
C PRO A 60 -14.04 27.89 -2.91
N VAL A 61 -13.34 28.97 -3.27
CA VAL A 61 -11.98 29.26 -2.74
C VAL A 61 -11.99 29.37 -1.21
N SER A 62 -13.10 29.81 -0.58
CA SER A 62 -13.25 29.85 0.88
C SER A 62 -13.12 28.49 1.57
N CYS A 63 -13.27 27.38 0.84
CA CYS A 63 -13.03 26.04 1.38
C CYS A 63 -11.53 25.77 1.63
N PHE A 64 -10.63 26.50 0.98
CA PHE A 64 -9.19 26.38 1.20
C PHE A 64 -8.79 26.69 2.63
N GLU A 65 -9.39 27.71 3.25
CA GLU A 65 -9.12 28.04 4.65
C GLU A 65 -9.49 26.90 5.61
N GLN A 66 -10.59 26.16 5.30
CA GLN A 66 -10.97 24.99 6.08
C GLN A 66 -9.98 23.83 5.90
N VAL A 67 -9.48 23.63 4.68
CA VAL A 67 -8.43 22.65 4.40
C VAL A 67 -7.17 22.98 5.18
N LEU A 68 -6.69 24.22 5.07
CA LEU A 68 -5.48 24.68 5.75
C LEU A 68 -5.62 24.58 7.29
N GLN A 69 -6.77 24.96 7.83
CA GLN A 69 -7.05 24.81 9.25
C GLN A 69 -6.97 23.36 9.70
N LYS A 70 -7.59 22.43 8.98
CA LYS A 70 -7.59 21.01 9.34
C LYS A 70 -6.21 20.37 9.24
N LEU A 71 -5.42 20.75 8.26
CA LEU A 71 -4.05 20.25 8.11
C LEU A 71 -3.12 20.78 9.21
N ASN A 72 -3.34 22.01 9.71
CA ASN A 72 -2.53 22.63 10.77
C ASN A 72 -3.04 22.34 12.20
N GLN A 73 -4.18 21.68 12.37
CA GLN A 73 -4.75 21.35 13.68
C GLN A 73 -4.65 19.86 13.95
N PRO A 74 -3.66 19.40 14.73
CA PRO A 74 -3.56 18.00 15.13
C PRO A 74 -4.76 17.59 15.98
N GLU A 75 -5.29 16.40 15.74
CA GLU A 75 -6.43 15.83 16.49
C GLU A 75 -5.98 15.20 17.83
N SER A 76 -4.69 14.92 17.99
CA SER A 76 -4.10 14.19 19.11
C SER A 76 -2.73 14.73 19.49
N LEU A 77 -2.24 14.37 20.68
CA LEU A 77 -0.84 14.56 21.08
C LEU A 77 0.07 13.46 20.52
N ASP A 78 -0.51 12.36 20.03
CA ASP A 78 0.23 11.26 19.44
C ASP A 78 0.48 11.50 17.94
N LEU A 79 1.74 11.51 17.56
CA LEU A 79 2.18 11.75 16.19
C LEU A 79 1.59 10.74 15.20
N VAL A 80 1.57 9.46 15.56
CA VAL A 80 1.11 8.39 14.65
C VAL A 80 -0.40 8.46 14.42
N THR A 81 -1.15 8.83 15.45
CA THR A 81 -2.60 9.10 15.34
C THR A 81 -2.87 10.25 14.37
N ASN A 82 -2.11 11.35 14.48
CA ASN A 82 -2.23 12.48 13.55
C ASN A 82 -1.83 12.08 12.12
N ASN A 83 -0.76 11.31 11.97
CA ASN A 83 -0.34 10.81 10.66
C ASN A 83 -1.41 9.90 10.03
N ARG A 84 -2.05 9.03 10.81
CA ARG A 84 -3.17 8.21 10.34
C ARG A 84 -4.37 9.07 9.92
N ALA A 85 -4.70 10.10 10.71
CA ALA A 85 -5.77 11.04 10.36
C ALA A 85 -5.46 11.80 9.06
N PHE A 86 -4.22 12.24 8.89
CA PHE A 86 -3.76 12.85 7.63
C PHE A 86 -3.85 11.87 6.45
N HIS A 87 -3.35 10.65 6.59
CA HIS A 87 -3.41 9.64 5.52
C HIS A 87 -4.86 9.36 5.10
N ARG A 88 -5.79 9.31 6.05
CA ARG A 88 -7.23 9.20 5.73
C ARG A 88 -7.73 10.39 4.93
N MET A 89 -7.41 11.63 5.35
CA MET A 89 -7.77 12.84 4.59
C MET A 89 -7.13 12.86 3.19
N LEU A 90 -5.92 12.30 3.05
CA LEU A 90 -5.25 12.18 1.76
C LEU A 90 -6.00 11.25 0.80
N LEU A 91 -6.50 10.11 1.30
CA LEU A 91 -7.22 9.12 0.49
C LEU A 91 -8.69 9.47 0.24
N GLU A 92 -9.34 10.15 1.17
CA GLU A 92 -10.78 10.43 1.14
C GLU A 92 -11.12 11.87 0.77
N GLY A 93 -10.12 12.74 0.82
CA GLY A 93 -10.30 14.19 0.77
C GLY A 93 -10.55 14.80 2.15
N VAL A 94 -10.24 16.07 2.27
CA VAL A 94 -10.49 16.86 3.48
C VAL A 94 -11.95 17.28 3.49
N PRO A 95 -12.74 16.93 4.52
CA PRO A 95 -14.16 17.33 4.56
C PRO A 95 -14.27 18.85 4.66
N VAL A 96 -15.09 19.45 3.81
CA VAL A 96 -15.37 20.88 3.77
C VAL A 96 -16.86 21.13 3.73
N THR A 97 -17.27 22.31 4.18
CA THR A 97 -18.68 22.71 4.17
C THR A 97 -18.80 24.13 3.62
N TYR A 98 -19.70 24.31 2.66
CA TYR A 98 -19.94 25.62 2.07
C TYR A 98 -21.41 25.84 1.78
N LYS A 99 -21.79 27.11 1.60
CA LYS A 99 -23.15 27.50 1.27
C LYS A 99 -23.30 27.61 -0.25
N LYS A 100 -24.27 26.87 -0.80
CA LYS A 100 -24.65 26.96 -2.21
C LYS A 100 -26.11 27.39 -2.30
N GLN A 101 -26.34 28.63 -2.76
CA GLN A 101 -27.62 29.30 -2.64
C GLN A 101 -28.02 29.41 -1.15
N ASP A 102 -29.12 28.78 -0.74
CA ASP A 102 -29.57 28.80 0.67
C ASP A 102 -29.25 27.52 1.45
N ASP A 103 -28.69 26.49 0.80
CA ASP A 103 -28.42 25.19 1.38
C ASP A 103 -26.93 25.02 1.76
N TRP A 104 -26.70 24.30 2.87
CA TRP A 104 -25.37 23.85 3.25
C TRP A 104 -25.00 22.56 2.50
N VAL A 105 -23.85 22.57 1.84
CA VAL A 105 -23.27 21.43 1.13
C VAL A 105 -22.07 20.93 1.89
N HIS A 106 -22.03 19.61 2.14
CA HIS A 106 -20.91 18.89 2.67
C HIS A 106 -20.18 18.20 1.51
N ASP A 107 -18.90 18.41 1.39
CA ASP A 107 -18.08 17.91 0.29
C ASP A 107 -16.67 17.56 0.76
N HIS A 108 -15.83 17.08 -0.13
CA HIS A 108 -14.44 16.71 0.16
C HIS A 108 -13.48 17.42 -0.80
N ALA A 109 -12.47 18.08 -0.25
CA ALA A 109 -11.40 18.69 -1.00
C ALA A 109 -10.22 17.70 -1.17
N PHE A 110 -9.89 17.35 -2.42
CA PHE A 110 -8.77 16.48 -2.71
C PHE A 110 -7.45 17.22 -2.65
N LEU A 111 -6.46 16.60 -1.99
CA LEU A 111 -5.10 17.14 -1.83
C LEU A 111 -4.15 16.67 -2.95
N VAL A 112 -4.44 15.49 -3.51
CA VAL A 112 -3.66 14.82 -4.56
C VAL A 112 -4.60 14.15 -5.55
N ASP A 113 -4.25 14.19 -6.84
CA ASP A 113 -4.88 13.35 -7.86
C ASP A 113 -4.06 12.08 -8.07
N PHE A 114 -4.55 10.96 -7.57
CA PHE A 114 -3.92 9.65 -7.70
C PHE A 114 -4.06 9.02 -9.09
N ASN A 115 -4.97 9.52 -9.92
CA ASN A 115 -5.25 8.95 -11.23
C ASN A 115 -4.54 9.71 -12.36
N HIS A 116 -4.27 11.00 -12.17
CA HIS A 116 -3.66 11.87 -13.18
C HIS A 116 -2.42 12.55 -12.60
N VAL A 117 -1.28 11.85 -12.66
CA VAL A 117 -0.01 12.27 -12.05
C VAL A 117 0.38 13.71 -12.39
N HIS A 118 0.15 14.13 -13.67
CA HIS A 118 0.45 15.48 -14.15
C HIS A 118 -0.40 16.60 -13.51
N GLN A 119 -1.48 16.24 -12.80
CA GLN A 119 -2.27 17.18 -12.03
C GLN A 119 -1.62 17.53 -10.68
N ASN A 120 -0.52 16.88 -10.32
CA ASN A 120 0.21 17.17 -9.10
C ASN A 120 1.53 17.87 -9.41
N ARG A 121 1.97 18.70 -8.47
CA ARG A 121 3.31 19.31 -8.47
C ARG A 121 4.21 18.54 -7.52
N PHE A 122 5.31 17.99 -8.00
CA PHE A 122 6.30 17.23 -7.26
C PHE A 122 7.56 18.06 -7.10
N VAL A 123 7.99 18.32 -5.87
CA VAL A 123 9.14 19.16 -5.56
C VAL A 123 10.05 18.47 -4.54
N ALA A 124 11.32 18.29 -4.85
CA ALA A 124 12.35 17.91 -3.91
C ALA A 124 13.02 19.18 -3.36
N VAL A 125 12.96 19.37 -2.05
CA VAL A 125 13.53 20.55 -1.38
C VAL A 125 14.67 20.09 -0.47
N ASN A 126 15.88 20.60 -0.71
CA ASN A 126 16.99 20.32 0.17
C ASN A 126 17.13 21.37 1.28
N GLN A 127 17.75 20.98 2.38
CA GLN A 127 18.15 21.90 3.45
C GLN A 127 17.02 22.80 3.95
N PHE A 128 15.81 22.25 4.06
CA PHE A 128 14.61 22.96 4.52
C PHE A 128 14.66 23.17 6.04
N THR A 129 15.04 24.37 6.46
CA THR A 129 15.22 24.68 7.88
C THR A 129 13.87 24.79 8.59
N ILE A 130 13.71 24.07 9.72
CA ILE A 130 12.54 24.07 10.58
C ILE A 130 12.96 24.44 11.99
N LEU A 131 12.22 25.38 12.63
CA LEU A 131 12.46 25.74 14.02
C LEU A 131 11.87 24.66 14.94
N GLY A 132 12.74 23.81 15.47
CA GLY A 132 12.37 22.77 16.41
C GLY A 132 12.16 23.24 17.84
N THR A 133 11.77 22.34 18.72
CA THR A 133 11.54 22.61 20.15
C THR A 133 12.80 22.98 20.91
N LYS A 134 13.97 22.45 20.50
CA LYS A 134 15.27 22.71 21.14
C LYS A 134 16.15 23.61 20.29
N GLN A 135 16.21 23.34 18.99
CA GLN A 135 17.06 24.08 18.06
C GLN A 135 16.50 23.94 16.62
N PRO A 136 16.92 24.78 15.68
CA PRO A 136 16.59 24.58 14.27
C PRO A 136 17.10 23.23 13.78
N ARG A 137 16.28 22.55 12.99
CA ARG A 137 16.62 21.30 12.29
C ARG A 137 16.53 21.50 10.80
N ARG A 138 17.29 20.73 10.06
CA ARG A 138 17.41 20.89 8.61
C ARG A 138 17.63 19.53 7.96
N PRO A 139 16.55 18.80 7.67
CA PRO A 139 16.63 17.56 6.92
C PRO A 139 17.30 17.76 5.55
N ASP A 140 18.03 16.77 5.09
CA ASP A 140 18.78 16.87 3.85
C ASP A 140 17.87 17.08 2.65
N ILE A 141 16.86 16.22 2.46
CA ILE A 141 15.86 16.37 1.39
C ILE A 141 14.48 16.05 1.92
N ILE A 142 13.51 16.90 1.55
CA ILE A 142 12.08 16.67 1.77
C ILE A 142 11.38 16.64 0.42
N CYS A 143 10.57 15.60 0.18
CA CYS A 143 9.76 15.45 -1.02
C CYS A 143 8.36 16.00 -0.78
N PHE A 144 8.00 17.06 -1.50
CA PHE A 144 6.68 17.68 -1.44
C PHE A 144 5.82 17.30 -2.64
N ILE A 145 4.53 17.08 -2.38
CA ILE A 145 3.50 17.01 -3.42
C ILE A 145 2.44 18.05 -3.10
N ASN A 146 2.18 18.95 -4.05
CA ASN A 146 1.23 20.06 -3.89
C ASN A 146 1.46 20.86 -2.59
N GLY A 147 2.72 21.08 -2.20
CA GLY A 147 3.09 21.84 -1.01
C GLY A 147 3.01 21.09 0.32
N ILE A 148 2.72 19.78 0.32
CA ILE A 148 2.66 18.92 1.50
C ILE A 148 3.89 17.99 1.52
N PRO A 149 4.62 17.86 2.65
CA PRO A 149 5.83 17.04 2.73
C PRO A 149 5.50 15.56 2.94
N PHE A 150 5.67 14.74 1.92
CA PHE A 150 5.33 13.30 1.95
C PHE A 150 6.48 12.39 2.37
N ALA A 151 7.72 12.76 2.07
CA ALA A 151 8.87 11.93 2.44
C ALA A 151 10.05 12.78 2.92
N VAL A 152 10.86 12.18 3.79
CA VAL A 152 12.09 12.76 4.30
C VAL A 152 13.23 11.81 4.02
N LEU A 153 14.29 12.31 3.41
CA LEU A 153 15.54 11.59 3.17
C LEU A 153 16.63 12.19 4.05
N GLU A 154 17.34 11.34 4.76
CA GLU A 154 18.53 11.70 5.54
C GLU A 154 19.74 10.94 5.00
N LEU A 155 20.79 11.67 4.71
CA LEU A 155 21.97 11.20 4.01
C LEU A 155 23.20 11.23 4.93
N LYS A 156 24.14 10.33 4.69
CA LYS A 156 25.46 10.34 5.31
C LYS A 156 26.55 10.26 4.25
N SER A 157 27.73 10.75 4.58
CA SER A 157 28.86 10.68 3.66
C SER A 157 29.32 9.25 3.45
N PRO A 158 29.42 8.74 2.21
CA PRO A 158 29.93 7.39 1.95
C PRO A 158 31.43 7.24 2.28
N THR A 159 32.12 8.32 2.55
CA THR A 159 33.56 8.32 2.88
C THR A 159 33.85 8.58 4.36
N ASP A 160 32.81 8.72 5.19
CA ASP A 160 33.00 8.85 6.63
C ASP A 160 33.00 7.46 7.27
N GLU A 161 34.18 7.00 7.67
CA GLU A 161 34.36 5.69 8.33
C GLU A 161 33.66 5.59 9.70
N ASN A 162 33.21 6.71 10.26
CA ASN A 162 32.54 6.77 11.57
C ASN A 162 31.04 6.98 11.49
N ALA A 163 30.45 7.14 10.29
CA ALA A 163 29.02 7.31 10.10
C ALA A 163 28.48 6.26 9.13
N ASP A 164 27.37 5.67 9.47
CA ASP A 164 26.63 4.73 8.63
C ASP A 164 25.16 5.15 8.43
N ILE A 165 24.41 4.38 7.68
CA ILE A 165 22.99 4.65 7.44
C ILE A 165 22.15 4.64 8.72
N TRP A 166 22.62 3.99 9.79
CA TRP A 166 21.91 3.95 11.07
C TRP A 166 22.08 5.23 11.88
N ASP A 167 23.15 6.01 11.61
CA ASP A 167 23.26 7.37 12.13
C ASP A 167 22.24 8.30 11.48
N ALA A 168 21.96 8.14 10.18
CA ALA A 168 20.85 8.81 9.51
C ALA A 168 19.50 8.40 10.13
N PHE A 169 19.31 7.12 10.42
CA PHE A 169 18.12 6.64 11.12
C PHE A 169 17.96 7.30 12.49
N ASN A 170 19.02 7.35 13.31
CA ASN A 170 19.01 7.97 14.64
C ASN A 170 18.70 9.48 14.55
N GLN A 171 19.19 10.13 13.51
CA GLN A 171 18.89 11.54 13.24
C GLN A 171 17.41 11.75 12.91
N LEU A 172 16.80 10.87 12.11
CA LEU A 172 15.36 10.89 11.87
C LEU A 172 14.54 10.68 13.16
N GLN A 173 14.99 9.81 14.11
CA GLN A 173 14.29 9.68 15.39
C GLN A 173 14.35 11.00 16.18
N THR A 174 15.50 11.68 16.20
CA THR A 174 15.63 13.01 16.83
C THR A 174 14.69 14.03 16.18
N TYR A 175 14.57 14.03 14.86
CA TYR A 175 13.67 14.92 14.14
C TYR A 175 12.20 14.68 14.51
N LYS A 176 11.79 13.42 14.64
CA LYS A 176 10.42 13.08 15.08
C LYS A 176 10.06 13.67 16.45
N GLU A 177 11.05 13.79 17.34
CA GLU A 177 10.85 14.40 18.66
C GLU A 177 10.89 15.93 18.64
N GLU A 178 11.75 16.54 17.81
CA GLU A 178 12.03 17.98 17.88
C GLU A 178 11.27 18.80 16.85
N ILE A 179 10.93 18.21 15.70
CA ILE A 179 10.15 18.83 14.62
C ILE A 179 8.99 17.91 14.18
N SER A 180 8.25 17.39 15.15
CA SER A 180 7.18 16.40 14.96
C SER A 180 6.13 16.81 13.93
N ASP A 181 5.84 18.10 13.80
CA ASP A 181 4.85 18.62 12.85
C ASP A 181 5.15 18.26 11.39
N LEU A 182 6.44 18.13 11.03
CA LEU A 182 6.86 17.65 9.71
C LEU A 182 6.35 16.23 9.45
N PHE A 183 6.37 15.39 10.47
CA PHE A 183 6.09 13.96 10.34
C PHE A 183 4.59 13.62 10.41
N VAL A 184 3.74 14.58 10.71
CA VAL A 184 2.28 14.42 10.58
C VAL A 184 1.89 14.05 9.15
N PHE A 185 2.60 14.58 8.16
CA PHE A 185 2.33 14.38 6.74
C PHE A 185 3.15 13.24 6.11
N ASN A 186 4.01 12.58 6.89
CA ASN A 186 5.00 11.66 6.35
C ASN A 186 4.39 10.34 5.85
N GLU A 187 4.71 9.97 4.60
CA GLU A 187 4.34 8.69 4.01
C GLU A 187 5.52 7.72 3.92
N ALA A 188 6.73 8.22 3.78
CA ALA A 188 7.94 7.40 3.74
C ALA A 188 9.17 8.12 4.32
N LEU A 189 10.09 7.34 4.86
CA LEU A 189 11.40 7.77 5.31
C LEU A 189 12.49 7.03 4.53
N VAL A 190 13.56 7.73 4.19
CA VAL A 190 14.72 7.12 3.54
C VAL A 190 15.98 7.46 4.32
N VAL A 191 16.84 6.46 4.52
CA VAL A 191 18.17 6.62 5.06
C VAL A 191 19.19 6.08 4.05
N SER A 192 20.28 6.81 3.81
CA SER A 192 21.27 6.39 2.82
C SER A 192 22.65 7.00 3.08
N ASP A 193 23.67 6.26 2.68
CA ASP A 193 25.04 6.75 2.47
C ASP A 193 25.38 6.86 0.96
N GLY A 194 24.37 6.73 0.11
CA GLY A 194 24.49 6.67 -1.33
C GLY A 194 24.62 5.25 -1.83
N VAL A 195 25.61 4.50 -1.36
CA VAL A 195 25.86 3.10 -1.75
C VAL A 195 24.75 2.20 -1.22
N THR A 196 24.38 2.39 0.04
CA THR A 196 23.29 1.68 0.70
C THR A 196 22.11 2.63 0.89
N ALA A 197 20.89 2.20 0.59
CA ALA A 197 19.69 2.96 0.84
C ALA A 197 18.58 2.06 1.39
N ARG A 198 17.81 2.59 2.34
CA ARG A 198 16.68 1.87 2.95
C ARG A 198 15.47 2.78 3.07
N VAL A 199 14.31 2.19 2.82
CA VAL A 199 13.00 2.85 2.91
C VAL A 199 12.22 2.29 4.10
N GLY A 200 11.67 3.15 4.92
CA GLY A 200 10.91 2.76 6.11
C GLY A 200 9.70 3.64 6.38
N SER A 201 8.82 3.18 7.25
CA SER A 201 7.66 3.94 7.72
C SER A 201 8.01 4.82 8.91
N LEU A 202 7.07 5.70 9.26
CA LEU A 202 7.17 6.57 10.45
C LEU A 202 7.45 5.79 11.74
N THR A 203 6.90 4.58 11.89
CA THR A 203 7.03 3.76 13.10
C THR A 203 8.03 2.61 12.97
N ALA A 204 8.69 2.49 11.82
CA ALA A 204 9.64 1.40 11.57
C ALA A 204 10.87 1.50 12.48
N ASN A 205 11.30 0.36 13.03
CA ASN A 205 12.63 0.20 13.60
C ASN A 205 13.66 -0.09 12.47
N GLN A 206 14.93 -0.21 12.80
CA GLN A 206 15.98 -0.44 11.81
C GLN A 206 15.72 -1.68 10.94
N GLU A 207 15.25 -2.79 11.52
CA GLU A 207 14.96 -4.03 10.80
C GLU A 207 13.84 -3.90 9.76
N ARG A 208 13.02 -2.87 9.88
CA ARG A 208 11.89 -2.57 8.98
C ARG A 208 12.20 -1.46 7.99
N PHE A 209 13.43 -0.97 7.95
CA PHE A 209 13.96 -0.17 6.86
C PHE A 209 14.52 -1.12 5.81
N LEU A 210 13.78 -1.28 4.72
CA LEU A 210 14.02 -2.31 3.69
C LEU A 210 14.69 -1.71 2.45
N PRO A 211 15.48 -2.49 1.71
CA PRO A 211 16.02 -2.05 0.42
C PRO A 211 14.90 -1.88 -0.60
N TRP A 212 15.12 -0.99 -1.57
CA TRP A 212 14.33 -0.87 -2.77
C TRP A 212 15.20 -1.21 -3.98
N ARG A 213 14.91 -2.32 -4.67
CA ARG A 213 15.86 -2.94 -5.62
C ARG A 213 15.41 -2.86 -7.08
N THR A 214 14.30 -2.18 -7.37
CA THR A 214 13.69 -2.16 -8.71
C THR A 214 13.39 -0.75 -9.16
N ILE A 215 13.28 -0.52 -10.47
CA ILE A 215 12.87 0.78 -11.02
C ILE A 215 11.39 0.72 -11.42
N LYS A 216 10.99 -0.13 -12.39
CA LYS A 216 9.63 -0.13 -12.92
C LYS A 216 8.81 -1.37 -12.61
N ASN A 217 9.45 -2.53 -12.56
CA ASN A 217 8.79 -3.82 -12.37
C ASN A 217 9.70 -4.79 -11.60
N GLU A 218 9.19 -5.98 -11.27
CA GLU A 218 9.90 -6.95 -10.44
C GLU A 218 11.16 -7.51 -11.11
N ASP A 219 11.17 -7.62 -12.43
CA ASP A 219 12.32 -8.14 -13.21
C ASP A 219 13.40 -7.09 -13.43
N ASP A 220 13.06 -5.81 -13.27
CA ASP A 220 13.97 -4.69 -13.45
C ASP A 220 14.80 -4.47 -12.20
N LYS A 221 15.82 -5.30 -12.02
CA LYS A 221 16.81 -5.19 -10.93
C LYS A 221 18.08 -4.55 -11.49
N PRO A 222 18.15 -3.20 -11.58
CA PRO A 222 19.30 -2.54 -12.18
C PRO A 222 20.54 -2.76 -11.32
N ALA A 223 21.66 -3.08 -11.97
CA ALA A 223 22.98 -3.10 -11.35
C ALA A 223 23.55 -1.67 -11.28
N LEU A 224 22.86 -0.76 -10.57
CA LEU A 224 23.35 0.58 -10.34
C LEU A 224 24.39 0.57 -9.21
N GLU A 225 25.39 1.44 -9.32
CA GLU A 225 26.44 1.57 -8.30
C GLU A 225 25.88 2.08 -6.96
N TRP A 226 24.79 2.87 -7.04
CA TRP A 226 24.18 3.54 -5.90
C TRP A 226 22.75 3.02 -5.66
N GLU A 227 22.51 2.37 -4.51
CA GLU A 227 21.13 1.98 -4.14
C GLU A 227 20.21 3.19 -3.99
N LEU A 228 20.75 4.36 -3.59
CA LEU A 228 19.98 5.60 -3.51
C LEU A 228 19.43 6.02 -4.87
N GLU A 229 20.19 5.87 -5.96
CA GLU A 229 19.70 6.15 -7.31
C GLU A 229 18.53 5.23 -7.67
N THR A 230 18.62 3.95 -7.31
CA THR A 230 17.51 2.99 -7.50
C THR A 230 16.26 3.40 -6.72
N VAL A 231 16.42 3.85 -5.47
CA VAL A 231 15.30 4.39 -4.68
C VAL A 231 14.67 5.60 -5.36
N ILE A 232 15.47 6.55 -5.87
CA ILE A 232 14.93 7.76 -6.48
C ILE A 232 14.25 7.44 -7.81
N ARG A 233 14.86 6.64 -8.67
CA ARG A 233 14.31 6.29 -9.98
C ARG A 233 13.13 5.33 -9.91
N GLY A 234 13.08 4.46 -8.89
CA GLY A 234 12.05 3.44 -8.69
C GLY A 234 10.97 3.89 -7.70
N PHE A 235 11.31 3.99 -6.41
CA PHE A 235 10.33 4.33 -5.38
C PHE A 235 9.73 5.72 -5.57
N PHE A 236 10.54 6.72 -5.96
CA PHE A 236 10.10 8.10 -6.23
C PHE A 236 9.76 8.36 -7.70
N ASP A 237 9.62 7.34 -8.56
CA ASP A 237 8.88 7.54 -9.81
C ASP A 237 7.49 8.06 -9.47
N ARG A 238 7.07 9.15 -10.11
CA ARG A 238 5.88 9.89 -9.69
C ARG A 238 4.60 9.07 -9.74
N GLU A 239 4.46 8.17 -10.72
CA GLU A 239 3.31 7.28 -10.84
C GLU A 239 3.38 6.16 -9.79
N LEU A 240 4.56 5.56 -9.62
CA LEU A 240 4.76 4.48 -8.66
C LEU A 240 4.62 4.99 -7.23
N PHE A 241 5.12 6.17 -6.93
CA PHE A 241 5.03 6.77 -5.60
C PHE A 241 3.58 7.09 -5.20
N LEU A 242 2.78 7.64 -6.12
CA LEU A 242 1.35 7.85 -5.87
C LEU A 242 0.59 6.53 -5.68
N ASP A 243 0.88 5.54 -6.53
CA ASP A 243 0.29 4.20 -6.41
C ASP A 243 0.66 3.56 -5.06
N TYR A 244 1.92 3.75 -4.64
CA TYR A 244 2.43 3.27 -3.36
C TYR A 244 1.72 3.89 -2.17
N ILE A 245 1.63 5.21 -2.12
CA ILE A 245 0.93 5.93 -1.05
C ILE A 245 -0.53 5.47 -0.96
N ARG A 246 -1.19 5.31 -2.11
CA ARG A 246 -2.60 4.98 -2.16
C ARG A 246 -2.93 3.57 -1.66
N PHE A 247 -2.07 2.58 -1.92
CA PHE A 247 -2.44 1.17 -1.76
C PHE A 247 -1.48 0.35 -0.88
N PHE A 248 -0.32 0.89 -0.50
CA PHE A 248 0.74 0.11 0.15
C PHE A 248 1.15 0.66 1.52
N VAL A 249 0.32 1.53 2.07
CA VAL A 249 0.45 2.07 3.42
C VAL A 249 -0.72 1.56 4.26
N LEU A 250 -0.42 1.00 5.41
CA LEU A 250 -1.37 0.39 6.33
C LEU A 250 -1.15 0.90 7.75
N PHE A 251 -2.23 1.02 8.50
CA PHE A 251 -2.17 1.29 9.93
C PHE A 251 -2.77 0.11 10.68
N GLU A 252 -2.04 -0.42 11.63
CA GLU A 252 -2.46 -1.53 12.49
C GLU A 252 -2.46 -1.05 13.94
N THR A 253 -3.49 -1.43 14.68
CA THR A 253 -3.58 -1.12 16.11
C THR A 253 -3.24 -2.38 16.90
N ASP A 254 -2.18 -2.31 17.71
CA ASP A 254 -1.76 -3.38 18.62
C ASP A 254 -1.88 -2.85 20.05
N GLY A 255 -2.93 -3.26 20.75
CA GLY A 255 -3.30 -2.70 22.06
C GLY A 255 -3.60 -1.21 21.96
N GLU A 256 -2.80 -0.38 22.65
CA GLU A 256 -2.92 1.08 22.65
C GLU A 256 -2.04 1.77 21.60
N LYS A 257 -1.19 1.00 20.88
CA LYS A 257 -0.25 1.56 19.90
C LYS A 257 -0.77 1.42 18.49
N THR A 258 -0.70 2.49 17.74
CA THR A 258 -0.87 2.48 16.28
C THR A 258 0.50 2.33 15.63
N ILE A 259 0.62 1.39 14.69
CA ILE A 259 1.84 1.13 13.93
C ILE A 259 1.53 1.39 12.46
N LYS A 260 2.35 2.23 11.82
CA LYS A 260 2.31 2.42 10.37
C LYS A 260 3.20 1.38 9.70
N LYS A 261 2.63 0.59 8.80
CA LYS A 261 3.33 -0.41 8.00
C LYS A 261 3.33 0.02 6.54
N ILE A 262 4.44 -0.23 5.86
CA ILE A 262 4.56 -0.01 4.42
C ILE A 262 5.08 -1.28 3.75
N ALA A 263 4.70 -1.50 2.50
CA ALA A 263 5.10 -2.67 1.74
C ALA A 263 6.56 -2.57 1.25
N GLY A 264 7.28 -3.69 1.23
CA GLY A 264 8.57 -3.78 0.54
C GLY A 264 8.39 -3.81 -1.00
N TYR A 265 9.49 -3.59 -1.74
CA TYR A 265 9.45 -3.54 -3.21
C TYR A 265 8.86 -4.81 -3.84
N HIS A 266 9.20 -5.99 -3.31
CA HIS A 266 8.69 -7.27 -3.78
C HIS A 266 7.17 -7.39 -3.60
N GLN A 267 6.63 -6.91 -2.47
CA GLN A 267 5.18 -6.87 -2.23
C GLN A 267 4.48 -5.90 -3.17
N PHE A 268 5.09 -4.73 -3.40
CA PHE A 268 4.57 -3.70 -4.29
C PHE A 268 4.38 -4.21 -5.72
N HIS A 269 5.43 -4.80 -6.31
CA HIS A 269 5.36 -5.30 -7.68
C HIS A 269 4.45 -6.52 -7.79
N ALA A 270 4.59 -7.50 -6.88
CA ALA A 270 3.74 -8.69 -6.85
C ALA A 270 2.24 -8.34 -6.82
N VAL A 271 1.85 -7.39 -5.99
CA VAL A 271 0.45 -6.96 -5.90
C VAL A 271 -0.02 -6.29 -7.17
N ARG A 272 0.79 -5.45 -7.79
CA ARG A 272 0.44 -4.78 -9.06
C ARG A 272 0.21 -5.80 -10.18
N GLU A 273 1.10 -6.77 -10.33
CA GLU A 273 0.98 -7.83 -11.32
C GLU A 273 -0.20 -8.76 -11.03
N ALA A 274 -0.39 -9.15 -9.76
CA ALA A 274 -1.51 -9.98 -9.33
C ALA A 274 -2.87 -9.31 -9.62
N VAL A 275 -2.98 -8.00 -9.44
CA VAL A 275 -4.20 -7.25 -9.78
C VAL A 275 -4.46 -7.30 -11.28
N GLN A 276 -3.45 -7.09 -12.14
CA GLN A 276 -3.61 -7.15 -13.59
C GLN A 276 -3.97 -8.57 -14.07
N ALA A 277 -3.30 -9.59 -13.54
CA ALA A 277 -3.61 -10.98 -13.83
C ALA A 277 -5.06 -11.34 -13.42
N THR A 278 -5.51 -10.83 -12.27
CA THR A 278 -6.88 -11.04 -11.79
C THR A 278 -7.93 -10.37 -12.68
N ILE A 279 -7.69 -9.14 -13.11
CA ILE A 279 -8.58 -8.43 -14.03
C ILE A 279 -8.73 -9.22 -15.35
N ALA A 280 -7.61 -9.73 -15.89
CA ALA A 280 -7.61 -10.54 -17.09
C ALA A 280 -8.35 -11.88 -16.89
N ALA A 281 -8.09 -12.57 -15.78
CA ALA A 281 -8.73 -13.83 -15.43
C ALA A 281 -10.25 -13.69 -15.17
N ALA A 282 -10.67 -12.61 -14.52
CA ALA A 282 -12.07 -12.35 -14.18
C ALA A 282 -12.92 -11.93 -15.37
N ASN A 283 -12.30 -11.50 -16.47
CA ASN A 283 -13.03 -11.19 -17.71
C ASN A 283 -13.96 -12.36 -18.08
N PRO A 284 -15.18 -12.13 -18.63
CA PRO A 284 -16.07 -13.21 -19.05
C PRO A 284 -15.40 -14.29 -19.90
N ASN A 285 -14.47 -13.92 -20.77
CA ASN A 285 -13.69 -14.82 -21.60
C ASN A 285 -12.35 -15.26 -21.00
N GLY A 286 -12.02 -14.81 -19.78
CA GLY A 286 -10.81 -15.19 -19.08
C GLY A 286 -10.85 -16.63 -18.59
N ASP A 287 -9.69 -17.18 -18.28
CA ASP A 287 -9.51 -18.58 -17.86
C ASP A 287 -9.83 -18.83 -16.38
N LYS A 288 -10.15 -17.77 -15.63
CA LYS A 288 -10.46 -17.79 -14.18
C LYS A 288 -9.27 -18.16 -13.29
N LYS A 289 -8.05 -18.06 -13.80
CA LYS A 289 -6.80 -18.37 -13.10
C LYS A 289 -5.94 -17.11 -13.01
N ALA A 290 -5.94 -16.50 -11.85
CA ALA A 290 -5.21 -15.25 -11.62
C ALA A 290 -3.76 -15.48 -11.18
N GLY A 291 -3.36 -16.74 -10.99
CA GLY A 291 -1.98 -17.12 -10.69
C GLY A 291 -1.69 -17.33 -9.21
N VAL A 292 -0.39 -17.46 -8.92
CA VAL A 292 0.14 -17.70 -7.59
C VAL A 292 1.21 -16.67 -7.26
N VAL A 293 1.09 -16.05 -6.11
CA VAL A 293 2.13 -15.22 -5.48
C VAL A 293 2.87 -16.10 -4.48
N TRP A 294 4.12 -16.41 -4.78
CA TRP A 294 4.97 -17.15 -3.87
C TRP A 294 6.02 -16.22 -3.27
N HIS A 295 5.84 -15.93 -2.00
CA HIS A 295 6.80 -15.16 -1.21
C HIS A 295 7.22 -15.98 0.01
N THR A 296 8.52 -16.05 0.27
CA THR A 296 9.07 -16.84 1.39
C THR A 296 8.42 -16.50 2.72
N GLN A 297 8.39 -17.47 3.63
CA GLN A 297 7.80 -17.27 4.95
C GLN A 297 8.46 -16.12 5.69
N GLY A 298 7.67 -15.26 6.33
CA GLY A 298 8.17 -14.04 7.00
C GLY A 298 8.24 -12.80 6.12
N SER A 299 8.02 -12.88 4.80
CA SER A 299 8.06 -11.74 3.86
C SER A 299 6.87 -10.78 3.96
N GLY A 300 5.94 -10.97 4.91
CA GLY A 300 4.78 -10.10 5.09
C GLY A 300 3.59 -10.41 4.18
N LYS A 301 3.33 -11.68 3.88
CA LYS A 301 2.23 -12.15 3.02
C LYS A 301 0.87 -11.52 3.35
N SER A 302 0.52 -11.38 4.64
CA SER A 302 -0.74 -10.75 5.07
C SER A 302 -0.85 -9.30 4.61
N ILE A 303 0.26 -8.55 4.59
CA ILE A 303 0.33 -7.18 4.06
C ILE A 303 0.07 -7.22 2.55
N SER A 304 0.75 -8.11 1.81
CA SER A 304 0.54 -8.28 0.36
C SER A 304 -0.92 -8.60 0.02
N MET A 305 -1.55 -9.52 0.77
CA MET A 305 -2.96 -9.87 0.57
C MET A 305 -3.89 -8.70 0.85
N CYS A 306 -3.61 -7.90 1.88
CA CYS A 306 -4.41 -6.73 2.23
C CYS A 306 -4.26 -5.61 1.19
N CYS A 307 -3.03 -5.30 0.75
CA CYS A 307 -2.76 -4.34 -0.33
C CYS A 307 -3.39 -4.77 -1.65
N TYR A 308 -3.30 -6.05 -1.98
CA TYR A 308 -3.95 -6.62 -3.16
C TYR A 308 -5.48 -6.43 -3.10
N ALA A 309 -6.09 -6.78 -1.97
CA ALA A 309 -7.53 -6.60 -1.78
C ALA A 309 -7.93 -5.12 -1.94
N GLY A 310 -7.24 -4.21 -1.26
CA GLY A 310 -7.53 -2.77 -1.33
C GLY A 310 -7.39 -2.20 -2.74
N LYS A 311 -6.33 -2.59 -3.46
CA LYS A 311 -6.10 -2.16 -4.83
C LYS A 311 -7.13 -2.76 -5.80
N LEU A 312 -7.48 -4.04 -5.65
CA LEU A 312 -8.45 -4.72 -6.51
C LEU A 312 -9.87 -4.19 -6.34
N LEU A 313 -10.30 -3.90 -5.10
CA LEU A 313 -11.63 -3.34 -4.80
C LEU A 313 -11.86 -1.99 -5.48
N GLN A 314 -10.79 -1.23 -5.74
CA GLN A 314 -10.86 0.08 -6.38
C GLN A 314 -10.66 0.02 -7.91
N GLN A 315 -10.52 -1.17 -8.51
CA GLN A 315 -10.38 -1.30 -9.96
C GLN A 315 -11.75 -1.13 -10.66
N PRO A 316 -11.92 -0.12 -11.54
CA PRO A 316 -13.19 0.08 -12.26
C PRO A 316 -13.60 -1.14 -13.08
N ALA A 317 -12.64 -1.86 -13.67
CA ALA A 317 -12.89 -3.07 -14.47
C ALA A 317 -13.50 -4.22 -13.68
N MET A 318 -13.38 -4.20 -12.34
CA MET A 318 -13.94 -5.23 -11.46
C MET A 318 -15.35 -4.93 -10.96
N HIS A 319 -15.88 -3.72 -11.20
CA HIS A 319 -17.27 -3.35 -10.86
C HIS A 319 -17.66 -3.72 -9.43
N ASN A 320 -16.88 -3.26 -8.43
CA ASN A 320 -17.07 -3.58 -7.01
C ASN A 320 -17.08 -5.10 -6.72
N PRO A 321 -15.94 -5.77 -6.82
CA PRO A 321 -15.85 -7.22 -6.69
C PRO A 321 -16.17 -7.71 -5.28
N THR A 322 -16.63 -8.97 -5.19
CA THR A 322 -16.68 -9.70 -3.92
C THR A 322 -15.36 -10.47 -3.73
N LEU A 323 -14.68 -10.26 -2.62
CA LEU A 323 -13.48 -10.99 -2.27
C LEU A 323 -13.82 -12.11 -1.28
N LEU A 324 -13.47 -13.34 -1.63
CA LEU A 324 -13.62 -14.50 -0.76
C LEU A 324 -12.24 -14.96 -0.33
N ILE A 325 -11.89 -14.70 0.92
CA ILE A 325 -10.59 -15.10 1.49
C ILE A 325 -10.76 -16.48 2.12
N VAL A 326 -9.99 -17.44 1.58
CA VAL A 326 -10.03 -18.84 2.01
C VAL A 326 -8.76 -19.17 2.77
N THR A 327 -8.89 -19.48 4.06
CA THR A 327 -7.81 -19.85 4.95
C THR A 327 -7.86 -21.35 5.30
N ASP A 328 -6.76 -21.89 5.82
CA ASP A 328 -6.75 -23.25 6.37
C ASP A 328 -7.26 -23.26 7.81
N ARG A 329 -7.64 -24.47 8.25
CA ARG A 329 -8.43 -24.71 9.45
C ARG A 329 -7.80 -24.26 10.78
N ASN A 330 -6.49 -24.12 10.87
CA ASN A 330 -5.82 -24.22 12.16
C ASN A 330 -5.11 -22.99 12.70
N ASP A 331 -4.75 -21.98 11.91
CA ASP A 331 -3.76 -21.04 12.45
C ASP A 331 -3.99 -19.56 12.23
N LEU A 332 -4.77 -19.14 11.26
CA LEU A 332 -4.65 -17.77 10.80
C LEU A 332 -5.97 -17.01 10.73
N ASP A 333 -7.09 -17.65 11.07
CA ASP A 333 -8.40 -16.99 11.07
C ASP A 333 -8.40 -15.70 11.91
N GLY A 334 -7.62 -15.65 12.98
CA GLY A 334 -7.47 -14.46 13.81
C GLY A 334 -6.57 -13.40 13.17
N GLN A 335 -5.32 -13.73 12.86
CA GLN A 335 -4.31 -12.72 12.48
C GLN A 335 -4.57 -12.10 11.11
N LEU A 336 -4.89 -12.89 10.08
CA LEU A 336 -5.18 -12.36 8.74
C LEU A 336 -6.50 -11.56 8.76
N PHE A 337 -7.52 -12.07 9.41
CA PHE A 337 -8.80 -11.36 9.60
C PHE A 337 -8.61 -10.04 10.36
N GLU A 338 -7.77 -10.03 11.39
CA GLU A 338 -7.45 -8.84 12.17
C GLU A 338 -6.68 -7.82 11.31
N THR A 339 -5.70 -8.26 10.50
CA THR A 339 -4.99 -7.38 9.54
C THR A 339 -5.97 -6.70 8.60
N PHE A 340 -6.92 -7.44 8.04
CA PHE A 340 -7.96 -6.88 7.17
C PHE A 340 -8.94 -5.97 7.92
N SER A 341 -9.30 -6.33 9.15
CA SER A 341 -10.19 -5.53 9.99
C SER A 341 -9.57 -4.19 10.38
N ASN A 342 -8.25 -4.16 10.57
CA ASN A 342 -7.50 -2.95 10.88
C ASN A 342 -7.24 -2.04 9.66
N ALA A 343 -7.33 -2.58 8.44
CA ALA A 343 -7.03 -1.85 7.19
C ALA A 343 -8.27 -1.20 6.55
N GLN A 344 -9.22 -0.71 7.34
CA GLN A 344 -10.48 -0.14 6.83
C GLN A 344 -10.28 1.09 5.93
N GLU A 345 -9.26 1.91 6.20
CA GLU A 345 -8.91 3.06 5.37
C GLU A 345 -8.57 2.64 3.93
N LEU A 346 -7.89 1.51 3.76
CA LEU A 346 -7.52 0.96 2.47
C LEU A 346 -8.68 0.20 1.82
N LEU A 347 -9.34 -0.67 2.58
CA LEU A 347 -10.35 -1.60 2.06
C LEU A 347 -11.70 -0.93 1.81
N LYS A 348 -12.03 0.15 2.52
CA LYS A 348 -13.31 0.86 2.47
C LYS A 348 -14.52 -0.04 2.78
N GLN A 349 -14.28 -1.24 3.27
CA GLN A 349 -15.27 -2.25 3.59
C GLN A 349 -14.86 -3.01 4.85
N THR A 350 -15.84 -3.42 5.65
CA THR A 350 -15.60 -4.26 6.82
C THR A 350 -15.67 -5.73 6.40
N PRO A 351 -14.63 -6.53 6.67
CA PRO A 351 -14.66 -7.96 6.40
C PRO A 351 -15.68 -8.67 7.32
N VAL A 352 -16.29 -9.72 6.79
CA VAL A 352 -17.18 -10.60 7.54
C VAL A 352 -16.66 -12.03 7.51
N GLN A 353 -16.90 -12.79 8.57
CA GLN A 353 -16.48 -14.18 8.66
C GLN A 353 -17.69 -15.10 8.62
N ALA A 354 -17.69 -16.09 7.71
CA ALA A 354 -18.71 -17.12 7.69
C ALA A 354 -18.35 -18.21 8.72
N ASN A 355 -19.18 -18.40 9.75
CA ASN A 355 -18.91 -19.33 10.84
C ASN A 355 -19.20 -20.78 10.47
N ASN A 356 -20.15 -21.01 9.56
CA ASN A 356 -20.58 -22.35 9.13
C ASN A 356 -20.90 -22.37 7.62
N ARG A 357 -21.25 -23.56 7.11
CA ARG A 357 -21.57 -23.78 5.69
C ARG A 357 -22.82 -23.03 5.24
N ASP A 358 -23.82 -22.94 6.07
CA ASP A 358 -25.09 -22.28 5.73
C ASP A 358 -24.92 -20.77 5.63
N GLU A 359 -24.15 -20.17 6.55
CA GLU A 359 -23.79 -18.74 6.47
C GLU A 359 -22.96 -18.43 5.21
N LEU A 360 -21.96 -19.28 4.88
CA LEU A 360 -21.19 -19.10 3.67
C LEU A 360 -22.07 -19.11 2.43
N ARG A 361 -22.96 -20.11 2.32
CA ARG A 361 -23.89 -20.24 1.22
C ARG A 361 -24.82 -19.02 1.12
N LYS A 362 -25.37 -18.57 2.24
CA LYS A 362 -26.20 -17.39 2.34
C LYS A 362 -25.44 -16.14 1.90
N PHE A 363 -24.25 -15.87 2.46
CA PHE A 363 -23.44 -14.71 2.12
C PHE A 363 -23.10 -14.64 0.63
N LEU A 364 -22.79 -15.77 0.00
CA LEU A 364 -22.46 -15.83 -1.42
C LEU A 364 -23.71 -15.72 -2.31
N ALA A 365 -24.81 -16.39 -1.95
CA ALA A 365 -26.04 -16.39 -2.76
C ALA A 365 -26.76 -15.03 -2.74
N GLU A 366 -26.80 -14.36 -1.59
CA GLU A 366 -27.50 -13.08 -1.41
C GLU A 366 -26.66 -11.87 -1.82
N ARG A 367 -25.34 -12.04 -2.04
CA ARG A 367 -24.44 -10.93 -2.35
C ARG A 367 -24.54 -10.50 -3.79
N GLU A 368 -25.08 -9.30 -4.03
CA GLU A 368 -25.22 -8.72 -5.37
C GLU A 368 -23.95 -8.00 -5.84
N SER A 369 -23.18 -7.37 -4.94
CA SER A 369 -21.90 -6.70 -5.25
C SER A 369 -21.06 -6.48 -3.99
N GLY A 370 -19.76 -6.26 -4.16
CA GLY A 370 -18.82 -5.92 -3.11
C GLY A 370 -18.69 -6.98 -2.00
N GLY A 371 -18.05 -6.60 -0.93
CA GLY A 371 -17.89 -7.41 0.28
C GLY A 371 -16.60 -8.23 0.33
N ILE A 372 -16.10 -8.38 1.55
CA ILE A 372 -14.95 -9.21 1.89
C ILE A 372 -15.45 -10.29 2.83
N ILE A 373 -15.37 -11.55 2.41
CA ILE A 373 -15.89 -12.71 3.15
C ILE A 373 -14.72 -13.62 3.48
N PHE A 374 -14.51 -13.90 4.77
CA PHE A 374 -13.56 -14.89 5.23
C PHE A 374 -14.23 -16.24 5.46
N THR A 375 -13.57 -17.31 5.04
CA THR A 375 -14.04 -18.67 5.20
C THR A 375 -12.88 -19.66 5.23
N THR A 376 -13.18 -20.92 5.55
CA THR A 376 -12.23 -22.02 5.38
C THR A 376 -12.66 -22.92 4.23
N VAL A 377 -11.70 -23.61 3.61
CA VAL A 377 -11.98 -24.48 2.47
C VAL A 377 -12.96 -25.61 2.83
N GLN A 378 -12.98 -26.08 4.09
CA GLN A 378 -13.86 -27.15 4.58
C GLN A 378 -15.35 -26.74 4.55
N LYS A 379 -15.66 -25.44 4.57
CA LYS A 379 -17.05 -24.95 4.48
C LYS A 379 -17.67 -25.12 3.09
N PHE A 380 -16.88 -25.53 2.09
CA PHE A 380 -17.36 -25.97 0.78
C PHE A 380 -17.68 -27.48 0.73
N ALA A 381 -17.64 -28.18 1.85
CA ALA A 381 -18.12 -29.57 1.87
C ALA A 381 -19.60 -29.66 1.47
N LEU A 382 -19.94 -30.76 0.78
CA LEU A 382 -21.33 -31.07 0.43
C LEU A 382 -22.19 -31.25 1.69
N LEU A 383 -23.46 -30.90 1.58
CA LEU A 383 -24.47 -31.25 2.59
C LEU A 383 -24.92 -32.68 2.39
N GLU A 384 -25.59 -33.23 3.39
CA GLU A 384 -26.13 -34.60 3.34
C GLU A 384 -27.15 -34.69 2.19
N GLY A 385 -26.95 -35.68 1.32
CA GLY A 385 -27.77 -35.91 0.12
C GLY A 385 -27.34 -35.15 -1.15
N GLU A 386 -26.33 -34.30 -1.07
CA GLU A 386 -25.78 -33.65 -2.26
C GLU A 386 -24.71 -34.53 -2.95
N SER A 387 -24.82 -34.70 -4.27
CA SER A 387 -23.80 -35.38 -5.10
C SER A 387 -22.79 -34.40 -5.70
N GLU A 388 -23.22 -33.13 -5.91
CA GLU A 388 -22.42 -32.03 -6.45
C GLU A 388 -22.74 -30.75 -5.67
N HIS A 389 -21.75 -29.85 -5.63
CA HIS A 389 -21.96 -28.55 -4.97
C HIS A 389 -22.86 -27.65 -5.84
N PRO A 390 -23.96 -27.08 -5.29
CA PRO A 390 -24.79 -26.16 -6.06
C PRO A 390 -24.02 -24.90 -6.43
N LEU A 391 -24.38 -24.29 -7.57
CA LEU A 391 -23.88 -22.96 -7.93
C LEU A 391 -24.43 -21.93 -6.93
N LEU A 392 -23.55 -21.28 -6.18
CA LEU A 392 -23.93 -20.28 -5.19
C LEU A 392 -24.04 -18.88 -5.79
N ASN A 393 -23.15 -18.55 -6.70
CA ASN A 393 -23.18 -17.27 -7.39
C ASN A 393 -22.52 -17.38 -8.77
N GLY A 394 -23.15 -16.80 -9.79
CA GLY A 394 -22.69 -16.87 -11.18
C GLY A 394 -21.94 -15.63 -11.66
N ARG A 395 -21.64 -14.65 -10.79
CA ARG A 395 -20.94 -13.43 -11.17
C ARG A 395 -19.48 -13.67 -11.54
N HIS A 396 -18.97 -12.91 -12.51
CA HIS A 396 -17.58 -12.94 -12.94
C HIS A 396 -16.63 -12.13 -12.03
N ASN A 397 -17.17 -11.16 -11.29
CA ASN A 397 -16.41 -10.30 -10.40
C ASN A 397 -16.37 -10.79 -8.94
N ILE A 398 -16.32 -12.11 -8.78
CA ILE A 398 -15.95 -12.75 -7.50
C ILE A 398 -14.51 -13.21 -7.63
N VAL A 399 -13.70 -12.90 -6.61
CA VAL A 399 -12.30 -13.31 -6.57
C VAL A 399 -12.06 -14.13 -5.31
N VAL A 400 -11.59 -15.36 -5.50
CA VAL A 400 -11.19 -16.26 -4.43
C VAL A 400 -9.70 -16.11 -4.19
N MET A 401 -9.36 -15.60 -3.02
CA MET A 401 -7.99 -15.46 -2.52
C MET A 401 -7.69 -16.59 -1.55
N SER A 402 -6.78 -17.48 -1.92
CA SER A 402 -6.42 -18.62 -1.08
C SER A 402 -5.11 -18.38 -0.36
N ASP A 403 -5.15 -18.40 0.96
CA ASP A 403 -3.94 -18.46 1.76
C ASP A 403 -3.42 -19.90 1.81
N GLU A 404 -2.09 -20.07 1.84
CA GLU A 404 -1.39 -21.36 1.83
C GLU A 404 -1.86 -22.29 0.68
N ALA A 405 -1.88 -21.74 -0.54
CA ALA A 405 -2.39 -22.41 -1.76
C ALA A 405 -1.70 -23.77 -2.08
N HIS A 406 -0.53 -24.03 -1.51
CA HIS A 406 0.24 -25.27 -1.72
C HIS A 406 -0.32 -26.49 -0.96
N ARG A 407 -1.27 -26.32 -0.03
CA ARG A 407 -1.73 -27.42 0.80
C ARG A 407 -2.59 -28.41 0.01
N SER A 408 -2.42 -29.69 0.29
CA SER A 408 -3.03 -30.86 -0.41
C SER A 408 -4.56 -30.90 -0.45
N GLN A 409 -5.23 -29.96 0.21
CA GLN A 409 -6.69 -29.83 0.26
C GLN A 409 -7.30 -29.29 -1.06
N TYR A 410 -6.47 -28.74 -1.94
CA TYR A 410 -6.88 -28.15 -3.22
C TYR A 410 -6.92 -29.16 -4.40
N GLY A 411 -6.94 -30.47 -4.12
CA GLY A 411 -7.01 -31.49 -5.17
C GLY A 411 -8.30 -31.41 -6.00
N LEU A 412 -8.15 -31.35 -7.32
CA LEU A 412 -9.27 -31.42 -8.28
C LEU A 412 -9.61 -32.86 -8.64
N LYS A 413 -8.73 -33.81 -8.37
CA LYS A 413 -8.91 -35.23 -8.74
C LYS A 413 -9.77 -35.96 -7.72
N ALA A 414 -10.63 -36.83 -8.25
CA ALA A 414 -11.35 -37.77 -7.43
C ALA A 414 -10.39 -38.82 -6.83
N LYS A 415 -10.50 -39.00 -5.51
CA LYS A 415 -9.86 -40.14 -4.81
C LYS A 415 -10.93 -41.18 -4.52
N LEU A 416 -10.65 -42.45 -4.82
CA LEU A 416 -11.54 -43.55 -4.48
C LEU A 416 -11.52 -43.74 -2.95
N GLY A 417 -12.66 -43.52 -2.31
CA GLY A 417 -12.80 -43.78 -0.87
C GLY A 417 -12.83 -45.25 -0.56
N ASN A 418 -12.59 -45.62 0.71
CA ASN A 418 -12.68 -46.99 1.20
C ASN A 418 -14.08 -47.62 1.04
N ASP A 419 -15.08 -46.81 0.82
CA ASP A 419 -16.47 -47.13 0.56
C ASP A 419 -16.81 -47.32 -0.93
N GLY A 420 -15.80 -47.25 -1.82
CA GLY A 420 -15.96 -47.39 -3.27
C GLY A 420 -16.54 -46.10 -3.95
N THR A 421 -16.74 -45.02 -3.22
CA THR A 421 -17.22 -43.76 -3.77
C THR A 421 -16.07 -42.85 -4.18
N TYR A 422 -16.25 -42.06 -5.24
CA TYR A 422 -15.29 -41.03 -5.61
C TYR A 422 -15.51 -39.78 -4.78
N LYS A 423 -14.48 -39.41 -3.97
CA LYS A 423 -14.46 -38.17 -3.21
C LYS A 423 -13.56 -37.15 -3.90
N PHE A 424 -14.14 -35.99 -4.20
CA PHE A 424 -13.41 -34.85 -4.75
C PHE A 424 -12.85 -33.98 -3.62
N GLY A 425 -11.76 -33.29 -3.90
CA GLY A 425 -11.20 -32.29 -2.98
C GLY A 425 -12.09 -31.04 -2.90
N TYR A 426 -11.96 -30.30 -1.80
CA TYR A 426 -12.74 -29.06 -1.56
C TYR A 426 -12.55 -28.00 -2.64
N ALA A 427 -11.40 -27.98 -3.34
CA ALA A 427 -11.17 -27.06 -4.44
C ALA A 427 -12.15 -27.29 -5.60
N LYS A 428 -12.52 -28.55 -5.89
CA LYS A 428 -13.54 -28.83 -6.90
C LYS A 428 -14.92 -28.26 -6.47
N HIS A 429 -15.31 -28.51 -5.22
CA HIS A 429 -16.57 -28.00 -4.69
C HIS A 429 -16.62 -26.47 -4.73
N MET A 430 -15.52 -25.81 -4.40
CA MET A 430 -15.40 -24.35 -4.48
C MET A 430 -15.50 -23.84 -5.91
N ARG A 431 -14.86 -24.54 -6.87
CA ARG A 431 -15.00 -24.23 -8.31
C ARG A 431 -16.42 -24.43 -8.81
N ASP A 432 -17.10 -25.51 -8.41
CA ASP A 432 -18.49 -25.79 -8.78
C ASP A 432 -19.44 -24.74 -8.20
N ALA A 433 -19.20 -24.31 -6.94
CA ALA A 433 -19.96 -23.27 -6.28
C ALA A 433 -19.83 -21.88 -6.94
N LEU A 434 -18.66 -21.60 -7.54
CA LEU A 434 -18.25 -20.28 -8.05
C LEU A 434 -17.60 -20.41 -9.44
N LYS A 435 -18.32 -20.96 -10.42
CA LYS A 435 -17.79 -21.32 -11.75
C LYS A 435 -17.13 -20.17 -12.51
N ASN A 436 -17.61 -18.94 -12.30
CA ASN A 436 -17.13 -17.77 -13.02
C ASN A 436 -16.13 -16.91 -12.20
N ALA A 437 -15.86 -17.29 -10.96
CA ALA A 437 -14.91 -16.56 -10.10
C ALA A 437 -13.47 -16.73 -10.59
N ALA A 438 -12.65 -15.71 -10.43
CA ALA A 438 -11.20 -15.78 -10.59
C ALA A 438 -10.55 -16.31 -9.29
N PHE A 439 -9.49 -17.10 -9.43
CA PHE A 439 -8.80 -17.70 -8.29
C PHE A 439 -7.34 -17.27 -8.27
N ILE A 440 -6.88 -16.78 -7.12
CA ILE A 440 -5.50 -16.42 -6.87
C ILE A 440 -5.01 -17.12 -5.60
N GLY A 441 -3.78 -17.63 -5.63
CA GLY A 441 -3.12 -18.26 -4.51
C GLY A 441 -2.01 -17.40 -3.91
N PHE A 442 -1.90 -17.37 -2.59
CA PHE A 442 -0.77 -16.81 -1.86
C PHE A 442 -0.12 -17.94 -1.06
N THR A 443 1.21 -18.06 -1.11
CA THR A 443 1.91 -19.15 -0.42
C THR A 443 3.30 -18.76 0.03
N GLY A 444 3.72 -19.28 1.18
CA GLY A 444 5.10 -19.18 1.67
C GLY A 444 6.00 -20.34 1.22
N THR A 445 5.43 -21.36 0.59
CA THR A 445 6.15 -22.56 0.17
C THR A 445 6.08 -22.71 -1.35
N PRO A 446 7.19 -23.04 -2.03
CA PRO A 446 7.17 -23.24 -3.46
C PRO A 446 6.25 -24.40 -3.85
N ILE A 447 5.49 -24.21 -4.91
CA ILE A 447 4.69 -25.25 -5.53
C ILE A 447 5.65 -26.11 -6.35
N SER A 448 5.75 -27.41 -6.04
CA SER A 448 6.60 -28.30 -6.82
C SER A 448 6.14 -28.35 -8.30
N SER A 449 7.08 -28.59 -9.22
CA SER A 449 6.76 -28.78 -10.64
C SER A 449 5.80 -29.95 -10.87
N GLU A 450 5.68 -30.86 -9.89
CA GLU A 450 4.79 -32.02 -9.93
C GLU A 450 3.39 -31.70 -9.38
N ASP A 451 3.18 -30.56 -8.69
CA ASP A 451 1.87 -30.16 -8.17
C ASP A 451 0.99 -29.57 -9.30
N LYS A 452 0.54 -30.48 -10.16
CA LYS A 452 -0.38 -30.16 -11.25
C LYS A 452 -1.75 -29.67 -10.75
N ASP A 453 -2.12 -30.00 -9.53
CA ASP A 453 -3.44 -29.69 -8.99
C ASP A 453 -3.53 -28.21 -8.57
N THR A 454 -2.51 -27.67 -7.93
CA THR A 454 -2.48 -26.23 -7.56
C THR A 454 -2.44 -25.35 -8.81
N ARG A 455 -1.60 -25.68 -9.79
CA ARG A 455 -1.56 -24.96 -11.08
C ARG A 455 -2.87 -25.08 -11.87
N ALA A 456 -3.56 -26.21 -11.77
CA ALA A 456 -4.86 -26.39 -12.42
C ALA A 456 -5.93 -25.47 -11.82
N VAL A 457 -5.83 -25.14 -10.52
CA VAL A 457 -6.76 -24.24 -9.82
C VAL A 457 -6.41 -22.78 -10.03
N PHE A 458 -5.16 -22.39 -9.79
CA PHE A 458 -4.75 -21.00 -9.70
C PHE A 458 -4.04 -20.47 -10.96
N GLY A 459 -3.41 -21.34 -11.75
CA GLY A 459 -2.52 -20.96 -12.85
C GLY A 459 -1.04 -20.99 -12.44
N ASP A 460 -0.19 -20.35 -13.26
CA ASP A 460 1.24 -20.24 -13.02
C ASP A 460 1.59 -19.16 -11.98
N TYR A 461 2.86 -19.05 -11.63
CA TYR A 461 3.34 -17.99 -10.77
C TYR A 461 3.15 -16.62 -11.43
N VAL A 462 2.66 -15.67 -10.65
CA VAL A 462 2.60 -14.24 -11.00
C VAL A 462 3.82 -13.53 -10.45
N SER A 463 4.25 -13.89 -9.24
CA SER A 463 5.42 -13.33 -8.59
C SER A 463 6.12 -14.38 -7.75
N ILE A 464 7.44 -14.30 -7.73
CA ILE A 464 8.32 -15.17 -6.94
C ILE A 464 9.29 -14.29 -6.16
N TYR A 465 9.30 -14.44 -4.84
CA TYR A 465 10.27 -13.83 -3.95
C TYR A 465 10.82 -14.91 -3.02
N ASP A 466 12.00 -15.39 -3.35
CA ASP A 466 12.63 -16.50 -2.64
C ASP A 466 13.63 -16.03 -1.56
N ILE A 467 14.29 -16.99 -0.92
CA ILE A 467 15.28 -16.70 0.15
C ILE A 467 16.51 -15.95 -0.41
N GLN A 468 16.87 -16.18 -1.69
CA GLN A 468 18.02 -15.51 -2.32
C GLN A 468 17.71 -14.02 -2.56
N ASP A 469 16.46 -13.70 -2.85
CA ASP A 469 16.01 -12.32 -3.00
C ASP A 469 15.87 -11.60 -1.64
N ALA A 470 15.68 -12.36 -0.56
CA ALA A 470 15.46 -11.83 0.78
C ALA A 470 16.76 -11.52 1.54
N VAL A 471 17.92 -12.04 1.10
CA VAL A 471 19.26 -11.81 1.66
C VAL A 471 19.99 -10.77 0.81
#